data_8d80e03972f9ef87f40cf17bfe3f3ff8
#
_entry.id   8d80e03972f9ef87f40cf17bfe3f3ff8
#
_cell.length_a   1.000
_cell.length_b   1.000
_cell.length_c   1.000
_cell.angle_alpha   90.00
_cell.angle_beta   90.00
_cell.angle_gamma   90.00
#
_symmetry.space_group_name_H-M   'P 1'
#
loop_
_entity.id
_entity.type
_entity.pdbx_description
1 polymer ?
#
loop_
_entity_poly.entity_id
_entity_poly.type
_entity_poly.pdbx_seq_one_letter_code
_entity_poly.pdbx_strand_id
1 'polypeptide(L)'
;MAGKSGAGPITRFDPKDVVTQYACEIPFGDGSDGSFNPDDWMAPKDRRKVDDFILYGMAAAEQAVKDAGWEPEGEEERLRTGVMIGSGIGGLTSIAETAVLIKERGPKRVSPFFIPGALINLISGQVSIRYGFKGPNHAVVTACSTGAHAIGDASRLIMLGDADVMVAGGAEAPISEIGIAGFNACKALSTKRADDPQAASRPYDEDRDGFVMGEGAGVVVLEEYEHAKARGAKIYAEVIGYGLSGDAYHITAPAEDGDGGYRAMQNALRSAGIGPEQIDYINAHGTSTMADTIELGAVERLMGESAKDAVMSSTKSSIGHLLGAAGAVEAIFCVLAIRDQICPPTINLDNPAVQPKLDLAANAAVRRKVNVALSNSFGFGGTNASLVLRKVDG
;
A
#
# COMPACT_ATOMS: atom_id res chain seq x y z
N MET A 1 -4.50 -6.91 14.48
CA MET A 1 -4.20 -7.42 15.82
C MET A 1 -4.78 -8.81 16.07
N ALA A 2 -5.97 -9.14 15.55
CA ALA A 2 -6.59 -10.46 15.74
C ALA A 2 -5.97 -11.59 14.90
N GLY A 3 -5.05 -11.28 13.99
CA GLY A 3 -4.41 -12.28 13.13
C GLY A 3 -5.40 -13.05 12.23
N LYS A 4 -6.39 -12.37 11.68
CA LYS A 4 -7.35 -12.99 10.76
C LYS A 4 -6.91 -12.78 9.31
N SER A 5 -6.98 -13.84 8.51
CA SER A 5 -6.79 -13.75 7.06
C SER A 5 -8.07 -13.25 6.38
N GLY A 6 -7.90 -12.33 5.42
CA GLY A 6 -8.96 -11.89 4.53
C GLY A 6 -9.01 -12.69 3.22
N ALA A 7 -8.16 -13.70 3.06
CA ALA A 7 -8.15 -14.51 1.85
C ALA A 7 -9.37 -15.46 1.81
N GLY A 8 -10.01 -15.49 0.66
CA GLY A 8 -11.17 -16.34 0.39
C GLY A 8 -11.29 -16.66 -1.11
N PRO A 9 -12.25 -17.49 -1.49
CA PRO A 9 -12.54 -17.74 -2.91
C PRO A 9 -12.85 -16.45 -3.65
N ILE A 10 -12.39 -16.31 -4.89
CA ILE A 10 -12.70 -15.16 -5.74
C ILE A 10 -14.21 -15.15 -6.06
N THR A 11 -14.84 -13.99 -5.87
CA THR A 11 -16.27 -13.76 -6.12
C THR A 11 -16.53 -12.69 -7.21
N ARG A 12 -15.50 -11.93 -7.59
CA ARG A 12 -15.59 -10.85 -8.59
C ARG A 12 -15.90 -11.36 -10.02
N PHE A 13 -15.48 -12.60 -10.31
CA PHE A 13 -15.72 -13.28 -11.58
C PHE A 13 -15.73 -14.80 -11.35
N ASP A 14 -16.09 -15.61 -12.37
CA ASP A 14 -16.01 -17.08 -12.33
C ASP A 14 -14.55 -17.54 -12.50
N PRO A 15 -13.87 -18.02 -11.44
CA PRO A 15 -12.44 -18.30 -11.49
C PRO A 15 -12.08 -19.69 -12.04
N LYS A 16 -13.02 -20.44 -12.62
CA LYS A 16 -12.82 -21.84 -13.05
C LYS A 16 -11.69 -22.03 -14.07
N ASP A 17 -11.44 -21.00 -14.91
CA ASP A 17 -10.49 -21.07 -16.02
C ASP A 17 -9.11 -20.46 -15.64
N VAL A 18 -8.94 -19.93 -14.42
CA VAL A 18 -7.66 -19.44 -13.90
C VAL A 18 -7.06 -20.37 -12.86
N VAL A 19 -5.73 -20.35 -12.73
CA VAL A 19 -5.02 -21.25 -11.81
C VAL A 19 -5.25 -20.87 -10.35
N THR A 20 -5.13 -19.57 -10.04
CA THR A 20 -5.39 -19.05 -8.69
C THR A 20 -6.87 -18.71 -8.55
N GLN A 21 -7.54 -19.33 -7.58
CA GLN A 21 -8.99 -19.20 -7.37
C GLN A 21 -9.36 -18.47 -6.07
N TYR A 22 -8.40 -17.83 -5.43
CA TYR A 22 -8.58 -17.10 -4.18
C TYR A 22 -7.81 -15.78 -4.17
N ALA A 23 -8.33 -14.83 -3.40
CA ALA A 23 -7.77 -13.48 -3.25
C ALA A 23 -8.23 -12.87 -1.93
N CYS A 24 -7.68 -11.71 -1.57
CA CYS A 24 -8.18 -10.87 -0.49
C CYS A 24 -9.04 -9.75 -1.07
N GLU A 25 -10.31 -10.05 -1.32
CA GLU A 25 -11.29 -9.09 -1.83
C GLU A 25 -11.78 -8.13 -0.74
N ILE A 26 -12.10 -6.89 -1.10
CA ILE A 26 -12.90 -6.02 -0.22
C ILE A 26 -14.29 -6.65 -0.07
N PRO A 27 -14.74 -6.94 1.16
CA PRO A 27 -16.07 -7.47 1.39
C PRO A 27 -17.12 -6.38 1.13
N PHE A 28 -17.88 -6.48 0.05
CA PHE A 28 -19.00 -5.59 -0.23
C PHE A 28 -20.23 -5.96 0.61
N GLY A 29 -20.93 -4.94 1.11
CA GLY A 29 -22.13 -5.09 1.92
C GLY A 29 -22.83 -3.75 2.14
N ASP A 30 -23.63 -3.70 3.19
CA ASP A 30 -24.39 -2.49 3.58
C ASP A 30 -23.63 -1.58 4.59
N GLY A 31 -22.40 -1.95 4.95
CA GLY A 31 -21.58 -1.22 5.91
C GLY A 31 -21.83 -1.56 7.39
N SER A 32 -22.87 -2.32 7.71
CA SER A 32 -23.29 -2.57 9.09
C SER A 32 -22.36 -3.48 9.89
N ASP A 33 -21.59 -4.33 9.20
CA ASP A 33 -20.66 -5.32 9.75
C ASP A 33 -19.18 -5.03 9.45
N GLY A 34 -18.90 -3.80 8.96
CA GLY A 34 -17.57 -3.38 8.51
C GLY A 34 -17.31 -3.72 7.04
N SER A 35 -18.32 -4.23 6.30
CA SER A 35 -18.26 -4.35 4.85
C SER A 35 -18.25 -2.99 4.16
N PHE A 36 -17.80 -2.97 2.92
CA PHE A 36 -17.74 -1.74 2.12
C PHE A 36 -19.05 -1.55 1.37
N ASN A 37 -19.77 -0.46 1.71
CA ASN A 37 -20.93 -0.02 0.93
C ASN A 37 -20.49 1.08 -0.04
N PRO A 38 -20.42 0.81 -1.36
CA PRO A 38 -20.00 1.81 -2.34
C PRO A 38 -20.88 3.06 -2.37
N ASP A 39 -22.17 2.94 -2.01
CA ASP A 39 -23.13 4.05 -2.04
C ASP A 39 -22.87 5.12 -0.97
N ASP A 40 -22.14 4.76 0.10
CA ASP A 40 -21.73 5.70 1.14
C ASP A 40 -20.67 6.71 0.63
N TRP A 41 -19.91 6.33 -0.42
CA TRP A 41 -18.74 7.08 -0.89
C TRP A 41 -18.93 7.72 -2.26
N MET A 42 -19.73 7.11 -3.12
CA MET A 42 -19.94 7.60 -4.47
C MET A 42 -21.35 7.23 -4.98
N ALA A 43 -22.10 8.23 -5.45
CA ALA A 43 -23.43 8.01 -5.99
C ALA A 43 -23.41 6.99 -7.15
N PRO A 44 -24.43 6.12 -7.30
CA PRO A 44 -24.45 5.07 -8.33
C PRO A 44 -24.25 5.57 -9.75
N LYS A 45 -24.73 6.78 -10.07
CA LYS A 45 -24.55 7.43 -11.39
C LYS A 45 -23.10 7.79 -11.69
N ASP A 46 -22.31 8.10 -10.64
CA ASP A 46 -20.90 8.49 -10.77
C ASP A 46 -19.99 7.28 -10.73
N ARG A 47 -20.33 6.22 -9.98
CA ARG A 47 -19.61 4.93 -10.00
C ARG A 47 -19.52 4.32 -11.40
N ARG A 48 -20.55 4.48 -12.23
CA ARG A 48 -20.55 3.98 -13.63
C ARG A 48 -19.54 4.70 -14.54
N LYS A 49 -18.90 5.75 -14.05
CA LYS A 49 -17.96 6.60 -14.81
C LYS A 49 -16.49 6.29 -14.46
N VAL A 50 -16.25 5.46 -13.45
CA VAL A 50 -14.92 5.20 -12.92
C VAL A 50 -14.70 3.70 -12.74
N ASP A 51 -13.45 3.27 -12.84
CA ASP A 51 -13.02 1.94 -12.41
C ASP A 51 -12.93 1.90 -10.87
N ASP A 52 -13.04 0.72 -10.28
CA ASP A 52 -13.14 0.54 -8.84
C ASP A 52 -11.93 1.06 -8.06
N PHE A 53 -10.71 1.09 -8.66
CA PHE A 53 -9.55 1.67 -7.99
C PHE A 53 -9.75 3.16 -7.64
N ILE A 54 -10.48 3.90 -8.49
CA ILE A 54 -10.84 5.30 -8.21
C ILE A 54 -11.85 5.37 -7.07
N LEU A 55 -12.86 4.51 -7.07
CA LEU A 55 -13.84 4.44 -5.99
C LEU A 55 -13.16 4.19 -4.64
N TYR A 56 -12.25 3.21 -4.57
CA TYR A 56 -11.52 2.89 -3.34
C TYR A 56 -10.63 4.05 -2.90
N GLY A 57 -9.91 4.67 -3.84
CA GLY A 57 -9.10 5.84 -3.55
C GLY A 57 -9.90 7.04 -3.05
N MET A 58 -11.06 7.30 -3.62
CA MET A 58 -11.98 8.36 -3.18
C MET A 58 -12.53 8.10 -1.77
N ALA A 59 -12.91 6.85 -1.47
CA ALA A 59 -13.41 6.47 -0.16
C ALA A 59 -12.33 6.62 0.93
N ALA A 60 -11.10 6.18 0.63
CA ALA A 60 -9.98 6.33 1.56
C ALA A 60 -9.58 7.80 1.76
N ALA A 61 -9.57 8.60 0.68
CA ALA A 61 -9.24 10.03 0.75
C ALA A 61 -10.29 10.81 1.58
N GLU A 62 -11.57 10.50 1.42
CA GLU A 62 -12.63 11.14 2.22
C GLU A 62 -12.46 10.84 3.72
N GLN A 63 -12.16 9.59 4.07
CA GLN A 63 -11.87 9.21 5.46
C GLN A 63 -10.63 9.94 5.99
N ALA A 64 -9.55 10.02 5.21
CA ALA A 64 -8.32 10.68 5.61
C ALA A 64 -8.51 12.19 5.84
N VAL A 65 -9.17 12.88 4.92
CA VAL A 65 -9.46 14.33 5.03
C VAL A 65 -10.35 14.60 6.25
N LYS A 66 -11.39 13.79 6.45
CA LYS A 66 -12.27 13.90 7.61
C LYS A 66 -11.54 13.65 8.94
N ASP A 67 -10.70 12.62 9.01
CA ASP A 67 -9.93 12.30 10.23
C ASP A 67 -8.88 13.37 10.54
N ALA A 68 -8.28 13.97 9.50
CA ALA A 68 -7.36 15.10 9.65
C ALA A 68 -8.05 16.40 10.09
N GLY A 69 -9.38 16.49 9.95
CA GLY A 69 -10.13 17.73 10.18
C GLY A 69 -9.62 18.88 9.30
N TRP A 70 -9.19 18.57 8.07
CA TRP A 70 -8.66 19.57 7.15
C TRP A 70 -9.77 20.13 6.25
N GLU A 71 -10.16 21.36 6.52
CA GLU A 71 -11.17 22.11 5.78
C GLU A 71 -10.61 23.51 5.45
N PRO A 72 -9.94 23.70 4.30
CA PRO A 72 -9.36 25.01 3.95
C PRO A 72 -10.44 26.09 3.83
N GLU A 73 -10.30 27.14 4.61
CA GLU A 73 -11.27 28.24 4.66
C GLU A 73 -11.06 29.25 3.52
N GLY A 74 -9.79 29.42 3.08
CA GLY A 74 -9.40 30.44 2.11
C GLY A 74 -8.85 29.89 0.79
N GLU A 75 -8.69 30.77 -0.19
CA GLU A 75 -8.10 30.42 -1.47
C GLU A 75 -6.62 30.06 -1.33
N GLU A 76 -5.88 30.74 -0.44
CA GLU A 76 -4.46 30.47 -0.19
C GLU A 76 -4.23 29.05 0.32
N GLU A 77 -5.01 28.61 1.31
CA GLU A 77 -4.94 27.25 1.84
C GLU A 77 -5.27 26.20 0.77
N ARG A 78 -6.24 26.51 -0.11
CA ARG A 78 -6.56 25.63 -1.26
C ARG A 78 -5.42 25.54 -2.26
N LEU A 79 -4.73 26.63 -2.54
CA LEU A 79 -3.56 26.68 -3.42
C LEU A 79 -2.36 25.94 -2.80
N ARG A 80 -2.30 25.83 -1.47
CA ARG A 80 -1.25 25.16 -0.72
C ARG A 80 -1.59 23.71 -0.34
N THR A 81 -2.78 23.20 -0.74
CA THR A 81 -3.21 21.82 -0.51
C THR A 81 -3.16 21.03 -1.81
N GLY A 82 -2.31 19.98 -1.84
CA GLY A 82 -2.14 19.12 -3.00
C GLY A 82 -2.67 17.72 -2.81
N VAL A 83 -2.66 16.91 -3.89
CA VAL A 83 -3.10 15.52 -3.91
C VAL A 83 -2.13 14.67 -4.72
N MET A 84 -1.68 13.54 -4.14
CA MET A 84 -0.80 12.57 -4.78
C MET A 84 -1.21 11.16 -4.42
N ILE A 85 -2.14 10.57 -5.16
CA ILE A 85 -2.61 9.21 -4.96
C ILE A 85 -2.35 8.42 -6.23
N GLY A 86 -1.58 7.33 -6.10
CA GLY A 86 -1.18 6.48 -7.21
C GLY A 86 -1.93 5.16 -7.27
N SER A 87 -1.67 4.42 -8.35
CA SER A 87 -2.08 3.01 -8.54
C SER A 87 -1.00 2.31 -9.36
N GLY A 88 -0.79 1.03 -9.13
CA GLY A 88 0.23 0.27 -9.88
C GLY A 88 -0.21 -0.05 -11.31
N ILE A 89 -1.50 -0.34 -11.50
CA ILE A 89 -2.05 -0.78 -12.79
C ILE A 89 -3.20 0.13 -13.26
N GLY A 90 -3.93 0.75 -12.34
CA GLY A 90 -5.08 1.61 -12.66
C GLY A 90 -6.29 0.84 -13.18
N GLY A 91 -7.00 1.39 -14.16
CA GLY A 91 -8.27 0.86 -14.67
C GLY A 91 -8.14 -0.35 -15.57
N LEU A 92 -7.40 -1.38 -15.14
CA LEU A 92 -7.15 -2.61 -15.93
C LEU A 92 -8.44 -3.31 -16.33
N THR A 93 -9.39 -3.43 -15.42
CA THR A 93 -10.69 -4.07 -15.67
C THR A 93 -11.48 -3.30 -16.71
N SER A 94 -11.63 -1.99 -16.56
CA SER A 94 -12.32 -1.12 -17.53
C SER A 94 -11.66 -1.15 -18.92
N ILE A 95 -10.32 -1.25 -18.98
CA ILE A 95 -9.58 -1.35 -20.25
C ILE A 95 -9.91 -2.68 -20.94
N ALA A 96 -9.87 -3.79 -20.20
CA ALA A 96 -10.15 -5.11 -20.75
C ALA A 96 -11.60 -5.21 -21.25
N GLU A 97 -12.57 -4.81 -20.44
CA GLU A 97 -14.00 -4.83 -20.80
C GLU A 97 -14.29 -3.94 -22.01
N THR A 98 -13.66 -2.75 -22.08
CA THR A 98 -13.84 -1.86 -23.22
C THR A 98 -13.23 -2.44 -24.49
N ALA A 99 -12.09 -3.14 -24.41
CA ALA A 99 -11.50 -3.81 -25.56
C ALA A 99 -12.43 -4.91 -26.11
N VAL A 100 -13.04 -5.71 -25.24
CA VAL A 100 -14.05 -6.71 -25.62
C VAL A 100 -15.29 -6.04 -26.23
N LEU A 101 -15.81 -4.99 -25.61
CA LEU A 101 -16.95 -4.22 -26.12
C LEU A 101 -16.70 -3.69 -27.55
N ILE A 102 -15.51 -3.16 -27.82
CA ILE A 102 -15.14 -2.68 -29.17
C ILE A 102 -15.17 -3.81 -30.16
N LYS A 103 -14.63 -4.98 -29.81
CA LYS A 103 -14.60 -6.16 -30.68
C LYS A 103 -15.99 -6.69 -31.00
N GLU A 104 -16.90 -6.71 -30.00
CA GLU A 104 -18.24 -7.29 -30.15
C GLU A 104 -19.26 -6.30 -30.73
N ARG A 105 -19.19 -5.01 -30.36
CA ARG A 105 -20.23 -4.02 -30.63
C ARG A 105 -19.76 -2.78 -31.40
N GLY A 106 -18.45 -2.70 -31.65
CA GLY A 106 -17.80 -1.61 -32.37
C GLY A 106 -17.49 -0.37 -31.52
N PRO A 107 -16.58 0.50 -32.02
CA PRO A 107 -16.03 1.62 -31.24
C PRO A 107 -17.03 2.70 -30.88
N LYS A 108 -18.16 2.80 -31.58
CA LYS A 108 -19.20 3.80 -31.28
C LYS A 108 -19.94 3.54 -29.95
N ARG A 109 -19.72 2.39 -29.33
CA ARG A 109 -20.32 2.00 -28.05
C ARG A 109 -19.46 2.34 -26.82
N VAL A 110 -18.22 2.80 -27.03
CA VAL A 110 -17.31 3.18 -25.94
C VAL A 110 -17.90 4.34 -25.16
N SER A 111 -17.87 4.23 -23.83
CA SER A 111 -18.32 5.29 -22.92
C SER A 111 -17.43 6.54 -23.05
N PRO A 112 -17.99 7.76 -23.04
CA PRO A 112 -17.18 8.98 -22.99
C PRO A 112 -16.38 9.10 -21.68
N PHE A 113 -16.72 8.32 -20.65
CA PHE A 113 -16.03 8.27 -19.37
C PHE A 113 -14.94 7.20 -19.32
N PHE A 114 -14.75 6.39 -20.37
CA PHE A 114 -13.76 5.30 -20.34
C PHE A 114 -12.35 5.81 -20.01
N ILE A 115 -11.86 6.78 -20.78
CA ILE A 115 -10.51 7.33 -20.51
C ILE A 115 -10.40 7.98 -19.14
N PRO A 116 -11.26 8.94 -18.74
CA PRO A 116 -11.21 9.51 -17.40
C PRO A 116 -11.40 8.51 -16.26
N GLY A 117 -12.14 7.43 -16.50
CA GLY A 117 -12.39 6.38 -15.52
C GLY A 117 -11.24 5.37 -15.36
N ALA A 118 -10.30 5.31 -16.31
CA ALA A 118 -9.19 4.35 -16.30
C ALA A 118 -7.83 4.97 -15.96
N LEU A 119 -7.66 6.29 -16.10
CA LEU A 119 -6.40 6.98 -15.86
C LEU A 119 -6.05 7.04 -14.36
N ILE A 120 -4.83 6.67 -14.03
CA ILE A 120 -4.35 6.59 -12.63
C ILE A 120 -4.42 7.92 -11.89
N ASN A 121 -4.03 9.02 -12.55
CA ASN A 121 -4.04 10.35 -11.92
C ASN A 121 -5.44 10.89 -11.62
N LEU A 122 -6.50 10.21 -12.08
CA LEU A 122 -7.87 10.67 -11.87
C LEU A 122 -8.40 10.42 -10.45
N ILE A 123 -7.74 9.59 -9.63
CA ILE A 123 -8.01 9.62 -8.18
C ILE A 123 -7.65 10.99 -7.63
N SER A 124 -6.41 11.43 -7.85
CA SER A 124 -5.94 12.75 -7.40
C SER A 124 -6.79 13.88 -7.98
N GLY A 125 -7.12 13.81 -9.28
CA GLY A 125 -7.97 14.77 -9.96
C GLY A 125 -9.38 14.87 -9.33
N GLN A 126 -10.03 13.75 -9.02
CA GLN A 126 -11.37 13.76 -8.43
C GLN A 126 -11.37 14.20 -6.97
N VAL A 127 -10.36 13.83 -6.18
CA VAL A 127 -10.19 14.35 -4.81
C VAL A 127 -9.99 15.85 -4.84
N SER A 128 -9.11 16.36 -5.71
CA SER A 128 -8.88 17.79 -5.92
C SER A 128 -10.18 18.53 -6.27
N ILE A 129 -10.98 18.01 -7.22
CA ILE A 129 -12.27 18.60 -7.62
C ILE A 129 -13.26 18.58 -6.45
N ARG A 130 -13.36 17.46 -5.71
CA ARG A 130 -14.33 17.30 -4.60
C ARG A 130 -14.11 18.33 -3.49
N TYR A 131 -12.84 18.58 -3.13
CA TYR A 131 -12.48 19.44 -1.99
C TYR A 131 -12.00 20.83 -2.40
N GLY A 132 -11.82 21.07 -3.70
CA GLY A 132 -11.28 22.33 -4.20
C GLY A 132 -9.81 22.55 -3.88
N PHE A 133 -9.03 21.47 -3.75
CA PHE A 133 -7.57 21.51 -3.52
C PHE A 133 -6.88 21.89 -4.84
N LYS A 134 -6.05 22.92 -4.83
CA LYS A 134 -5.46 23.53 -6.03
C LYS A 134 -3.94 23.51 -6.04
N GLY A 135 -3.32 22.89 -5.05
CA GLY A 135 -1.88 22.65 -4.98
C GLY A 135 -1.41 21.59 -5.97
N PRO A 136 -0.20 21.04 -5.80
CA PRO A 136 0.34 19.98 -6.67
C PRO A 136 -0.64 18.82 -6.81
N ASN A 137 -0.91 18.39 -8.06
CA ASN A 137 -1.88 17.33 -8.35
C ASN A 137 -1.34 16.40 -9.42
N HIS A 138 -0.90 15.20 -9.00
CA HIS A 138 -0.40 14.17 -9.91
C HIS A 138 -0.45 12.78 -9.25
N ALA A 139 0.05 11.76 -9.92
CA ALA A 139 0.10 10.40 -9.41
C ALA A 139 1.50 9.80 -9.63
N VAL A 140 1.87 8.88 -8.74
CA VAL A 140 3.04 8.02 -8.87
C VAL A 140 2.58 6.65 -9.39
N VAL A 141 3.39 6.03 -10.24
CA VAL A 141 3.18 4.68 -10.76
C VAL A 141 4.51 3.92 -10.70
N THR A 142 4.68 3.12 -9.67
CA THR A 142 5.91 2.35 -9.39
C THR A 142 5.59 0.95 -8.88
N ALA A 143 4.63 0.29 -9.55
CA ALA A 143 4.17 -1.05 -9.19
C ALA A 143 3.85 -1.16 -7.68
N CYS A 144 4.42 -2.17 -7.00
CA CYS A 144 4.13 -2.43 -5.58
C CYS A 144 4.65 -1.35 -4.62
N SER A 145 5.51 -0.44 -5.08
CA SER A 145 6.05 0.66 -4.26
C SER A 145 5.28 1.98 -4.40
N THR A 146 4.25 2.01 -5.24
CA THR A 146 3.50 3.23 -5.59
C THR A 146 3.03 4.02 -4.37
N GLY A 147 2.36 3.37 -3.42
CA GLY A 147 1.81 4.06 -2.25
C GLY A 147 2.89 4.64 -1.32
N ALA A 148 4.01 3.92 -1.14
CA ALA A 148 5.14 4.41 -0.36
C ALA A 148 5.85 5.58 -1.06
N HIS A 149 6.06 5.50 -2.38
CA HIS A 149 6.59 6.60 -3.16
C HIS A 149 5.67 7.83 -3.11
N ALA A 150 4.35 7.65 -3.25
CA ALA A 150 3.40 8.75 -3.18
C ALA A 150 3.49 9.51 -1.84
N ILE A 151 3.57 8.79 -0.72
CA ILE A 151 3.73 9.41 0.61
C ILE A 151 5.09 10.10 0.71
N GLY A 152 6.16 9.45 0.29
CA GLY A 152 7.52 9.99 0.35
C GLY A 152 7.72 11.22 -0.55
N ASP A 153 7.22 11.17 -1.80
CA ASP A 153 7.32 12.30 -2.72
C ASP A 153 6.44 13.47 -2.28
N ALA A 154 5.23 13.20 -1.75
CA ALA A 154 4.37 14.23 -1.16
C ALA A 154 5.05 14.91 0.04
N SER A 155 5.74 14.15 0.90
CA SER A 155 6.51 14.72 2.02
C SER A 155 7.61 15.66 1.53
N ARG A 156 8.29 15.31 0.41
CA ARG A 156 9.30 16.17 -0.21
C ARG A 156 8.71 17.47 -0.76
N LEU A 157 7.52 17.45 -1.36
CA LEU A 157 6.85 18.68 -1.82
C LEU A 157 6.57 19.64 -0.65
N ILE A 158 6.17 19.11 0.50
CA ILE A 158 6.01 19.90 1.73
C ILE A 158 7.37 20.45 2.20
N MET A 159 8.40 19.62 2.27
CA MET A 159 9.75 20.03 2.68
C MET A 159 10.36 21.11 1.75
N LEU A 160 10.03 21.08 0.46
CA LEU A 160 10.46 22.07 -0.52
C LEU A 160 9.62 23.37 -0.48
N GLY A 161 8.50 23.36 0.25
CA GLY A 161 7.60 24.51 0.34
C GLY A 161 6.65 24.66 -0.84
N ASP A 162 6.46 23.60 -1.66
CA ASP A 162 5.51 23.61 -2.76
C ASP A 162 4.05 23.42 -2.30
N ALA A 163 3.85 22.81 -1.12
CA ALA A 163 2.57 22.63 -0.46
C ALA A 163 2.75 22.68 1.06
N ASP A 164 1.68 22.98 1.79
CA ASP A 164 1.62 22.86 3.24
C ASP A 164 0.88 21.60 3.67
N VAL A 165 -0.05 21.14 2.83
CA VAL A 165 -0.85 19.92 3.05
C VAL A 165 -0.89 19.08 1.78
N MET A 166 -0.69 17.77 1.91
CA MET A 166 -0.79 16.80 0.82
C MET A 166 -1.66 15.61 1.21
N VAL A 167 -2.66 15.32 0.40
CA VAL A 167 -3.42 14.06 0.49
C VAL A 167 -2.71 13.02 -0.36
N ALA A 168 -2.11 12.02 0.26
CA ALA A 168 -1.20 11.10 -0.41
C ALA A 168 -1.50 9.63 -0.11
N GLY A 169 -1.23 8.75 -1.07
CA GLY A 169 -1.43 7.33 -0.87
C GLY A 169 -1.50 6.51 -2.16
N GLY A 170 -2.21 5.39 -2.09
CA GLY A 170 -2.40 4.50 -3.23
C GLY A 170 -3.71 3.72 -3.17
N ALA A 171 -4.21 3.34 -4.33
CA ALA A 171 -5.41 2.52 -4.50
C ALA A 171 -5.21 1.51 -5.62
N GLU A 172 -5.80 0.33 -5.48
CA GLU A 172 -5.71 -0.74 -6.48
C GLU A 172 -6.96 -1.61 -6.48
N ALA A 173 -7.45 -1.98 -7.69
CA ALA A 173 -8.55 -2.90 -7.88
C ALA A 173 -8.15 -3.97 -8.93
N PRO A 174 -7.19 -4.86 -8.62
CA PRO A 174 -6.59 -5.75 -9.61
C PRO A 174 -7.31 -7.08 -9.74
N ILE A 175 -8.28 -7.40 -8.85
CA ILE A 175 -8.94 -8.70 -8.78
C ILE A 175 -9.97 -8.80 -9.91
N SER A 176 -9.50 -9.26 -11.06
CA SER A 176 -10.25 -9.48 -12.29
C SER A 176 -9.64 -10.66 -13.04
N GLU A 177 -10.37 -11.21 -14.01
CA GLU A 177 -9.88 -12.34 -14.81
C GLU A 177 -8.52 -12.01 -15.45
N ILE A 178 -8.39 -10.83 -16.09
CA ILE A 178 -7.13 -10.41 -16.71
C ILE A 178 -6.03 -10.18 -15.70
N GLY A 179 -6.33 -9.61 -14.52
CA GLY A 179 -5.36 -9.40 -13.45
C GLY A 179 -4.80 -10.71 -12.91
N ILE A 180 -5.69 -11.65 -12.55
CA ILE A 180 -5.29 -12.97 -12.05
C ILE A 180 -4.55 -13.76 -13.13
N ALA A 181 -5.06 -13.81 -14.38
CA ALA A 181 -4.39 -14.52 -15.47
C ALA A 181 -2.99 -13.94 -15.76
N GLY A 182 -2.85 -12.62 -15.77
CA GLY A 182 -1.56 -11.94 -15.98
C GLY A 182 -0.51 -12.29 -14.94
N PHE A 183 -0.87 -12.24 -13.65
CA PHE A 183 0.07 -12.60 -12.57
C PHE A 183 0.29 -14.11 -12.46
N ASN A 184 -0.69 -14.97 -12.84
CA ASN A 184 -0.46 -16.40 -13.01
C ASN A 184 0.57 -16.68 -14.12
N ALA A 185 0.50 -15.97 -15.25
CA ALA A 185 1.47 -16.10 -16.34
C ALA A 185 2.89 -15.72 -15.88
N CYS A 186 3.01 -14.73 -14.98
CA CYS A 186 4.28 -14.38 -14.35
C CYS A 186 4.74 -15.39 -13.28
N LYS A 187 3.92 -16.39 -12.92
CA LYS A 187 4.16 -17.35 -11.82
C LYS A 187 4.39 -16.66 -10.47
N ALA A 188 3.72 -15.54 -10.24
CA ALA A 188 3.89 -14.73 -9.05
C ALA A 188 2.87 -15.04 -7.96
N LEU A 189 1.70 -15.61 -8.32
CA LEU A 189 0.61 -15.89 -7.39
C LEU A 189 0.76 -17.25 -6.70
N SER A 190 0.28 -17.31 -5.45
CA SER A 190 0.04 -18.57 -4.75
C SER A 190 -1.06 -19.38 -5.46
N THR A 191 -0.85 -20.70 -5.57
CA THR A 191 -1.73 -21.61 -6.33
C THR A 191 -2.11 -22.89 -5.60
N LYS A 192 -1.49 -23.16 -4.43
CA LYS A 192 -1.57 -24.48 -3.76
C LYS A 192 -2.60 -24.55 -2.62
N ARG A 193 -3.37 -23.47 -2.38
CA ARG A 193 -4.22 -23.35 -1.18
C ARG A 193 -5.70 -23.11 -1.51
N ALA A 194 -6.20 -23.65 -2.62
CA ALA A 194 -7.61 -23.49 -3.00
C ALA A 194 -8.58 -24.08 -1.95
N ASP A 195 -8.17 -25.15 -1.26
CA ASP A 195 -8.96 -25.80 -0.22
C ASP A 195 -8.90 -25.05 1.13
N ASP A 196 -7.87 -24.23 1.34
CA ASP A 196 -7.68 -23.40 2.55
C ASP A 196 -7.05 -22.05 2.19
N PRO A 197 -7.82 -21.13 1.56
CA PRO A 197 -7.30 -19.83 1.13
C PRO A 197 -6.72 -18.99 2.28
N GLN A 198 -7.24 -19.15 3.50
CA GLN A 198 -6.80 -18.39 4.67
C GLN A 198 -5.35 -18.69 5.05
N ALA A 199 -4.82 -19.87 4.71
CA ALA A 199 -3.44 -20.27 4.92
C ALA A 199 -2.50 -19.91 3.74
N ALA A 200 -3.00 -19.24 2.69
CA ALA A 200 -2.25 -19.03 1.45
C ALA A 200 -1.16 -17.96 1.56
N SER A 201 -1.46 -16.82 2.16
CA SER A 201 -0.46 -15.76 2.38
C SER A 201 0.35 -16.09 3.64
N ARG A 202 1.60 -16.50 3.44
CA ARG A 202 2.49 -17.00 4.50
C ARG A 202 3.93 -16.50 4.37
N PRO A 203 4.15 -15.20 4.54
CA PRO A 203 5.48 -14.61 4.41
C PRO A 203 6.49 -15.30 5.33
N TYR A 204 7.72 -15.50 4.80
CA TYR A 204 8.87 -16.16 5.48
C TYR A 204 8.71 -17.63 5.78
N ASP A 205 7.54 -18.23 5.59
CA ASP A 205 7.30 -19.65 5.82
C ASP A 205 7.91 -20.50 4.70
N GLU A 206 8.34 -21.72 5.03
CA GLU A 206 8.95 -22.65 4.09
C GLU A 206 7.99 -23.05 2.96
N ASP A 207 6.70 -23.18 3.27
CA ASP A 207 5.66 -23.62 2.35
C ASP A 207 5.03 -22.48 1.52
N ARG A 208 5.61 -21.29 1.51
CA ARG A 208 5.14 -20.18 0.68
C ARG A 208 5.34 -20.50 -0.80
N ASP A 209 4.37 -20.12 -1.63
CA ASP A 209 4.38 -20.46 -3.05
C ASP A 209 4.00 -19.30 -3.99
N GLY A 210 3.95 -18.08 -3.47
CA GLY A 210 3.58 -16.87 -4.23
C GLY A 210 2.72 -15.94 -3.39
N PHE A 211 2.46 -14.75 -3.90
CA PHE A 211 1.61 -13.79 -3.18
C PHE A 211 0.13 -14.09 -3.39
N VAL A 212 -0.69 -13.72 -2.42
CA VAL A 212 -2.15 -13.66 -2.55
C VAL A 212 -2.52 -12.24 -2.97
N MET A 213 -3.24 -12.10 -4.09
CA MET A 213 -3.66 -10.79 -4.57
C MET A 213 -4.66 -10.16 -3.60
N GLY A 214 -4.48 -8.88 -3.30
CA GLY A 214 -5.41 -8.07 -2.53
C GLY A 214 -5.83 -6.82 -3.29
N GLU A 215 -6.89 -6.17 -2.83
CA GLU A 215 -7.39 -4.91 -3.36
C GLU A 215 -7.71 -3.92 -2.25
N GLY A 216 -7.77 -2.63 -2.56
CA GLY A 216 -8.12 -1.60 -1.61
C GLY A 216 -7.39 -0.28 -1.80
N ALA A 217 -7.40 0.54 -0.76
CA ALA A 217 -6.72 1.83 -0.75
C ALA A 217 -6.22 2.20 0.65
N GLY A 218 -5.12 2.94 0.67
CA GLY A 218 -4.62 3.64 1.85
C GLY A 218 -4.30 5.09 1.48
N VAL A 219 -4.83 6.03 2.26
CA VAL A 219 -4.60 7.46 2.06
C VAL A 219 -4.31 8.10 3.41
N VAL A 220 -3.35 9.00 3.44
CA VAL A 220 -2.99 9.82 4.59
C VAL A 220 -3.01 11.29 4.21
N VAL A 221 -3.23 12.16 5.19
CA VAL A 221 -2.99 13.59 5.06
C VAL A 221 -1.63 13.89 5.69
N LEU A 222 -0.70 14.37 4.88
CA LEU A 222 0.58 14.90 5.31
C LEU A 222 0.46 16.41 5.44
N GLU A 223 1.07 16.97 6.48
CA GLU A 223 0.99 18.39 6.77
C GLU A 223 2.32 18.87 7.34
N GLU A 224 2.71 20.10 6.99
CA GLU A 224 3.86 20.74 7.60
C GLU A 224 3.67 20.80 9.12
N TYR A 225 4.72 20.49 9.88
CA TYR A 225 4.61 20.23 11.31
C TYR A 225 4.10 21.43 12.13
N GLU A 226 4.69 22.63 11.91
CA GLU A 226 4.27 23.82 12.64
C GLU A 226 2.88 24.32 12.18
N HIS A 227 2.53 24.11 10.90
CA HIS A 227 1.19 24.37 10.40
C HIS A 227 0.14 23.49 11.11
N ALA A 228 0.41 22.18 11.23
CA ALA A 228 -0.45 21.24 11.93
C ALA A 228 -0.63 21.61 13.41
N LYS A 229 0.46 21.98 14.07
CA LYS A 229 0.43 22.42 15.49
C LYS A 229 -0.36 23.72 15.66
N ALA A 230 -0.16 24.69 14.78
CA ALA A 230 -0.81 26.00 14.87
C ALA A 230 -2.35 25.90 14.82
N ARG A 231 -2.88 24.93 14.04
CA ARG A 231 -4.34 24.68 13.98
C ARG A 231 -4.82 23.65 15.01
N GLY A 232 -3.94 23.10 15.86
CA GLY A 232 -4.28 22.10 16.87
C GLY A 232 -4.64 20.73 16.28
N ALA A 233 -4.05 20.36 15.14
CA ALA A 233 -4.30 19.07 14.51
C ALA A 233 -3.86 17.90 15.39
N LYS A 234 -4.57 16.79 15.30
CA LYS A 234 -4.16 15.53 15.90
C LYS A 234 -3.07 14.90 15.04
N ILE A 235 -1.84 14.95 15.49
CA ILE A 235 -0.69 14.36 14.80
C ILE A 235 -0.47 12.94 15.31
N TYR A 236 -0.50 11.94 14.40
CA TYR A 236 -0.30 10.53 14.74
C TYR A 236 1.18 10.14 14.76
N ALA A 237 1.93 10.61 13.77
CA ALA A 237 3.35 10.34 13.61
C ALA A 237 3.97 11.39 12.66
N GLU A 238 5.29 11.45 12.63
CA GLU A 238 6.08 12.28 11.72
C GLU A 238 6.77 11.38 10.68
N VAL A 239 6.72 11.74 9.41
CA VAL A 239 7.55 11.13 8.35
C VAL A 239 8.92 11.79 8.42
N ILE A 240 9.88 11.11 9.04
CA ILE A 240 11.22 11.66 9.26
C ILE A 240 12.24 11.23 8.21
N GLY A 241 11.93 10.17 7.45
CA GLY A 241 12.86 9.65 6.45
C GLY A 241 12.15 9.00 5.28
N TYR A 242 12.76 9.17 4.11
CA TYR A 242 12.36 8.55 2.87
C TYR A 242 13.57 8.18 2.03
N GLY A 243 13.70 6.91 1.68
CA GLY A 243 14.80 6.36 0.90
C GLY A 243 14.32 5.66 -0.35
N LEU A 244 15.06 5.84 -1.43
CA LEU A 244 14.82 5.33 -2.77
C LEU A 244 16.02 4.55 -3.26
N SER A 245 15.78 3.52 -4.07
CA SER A 245 16.82 2.86 -4.87
C SER A 245 16.22 2.17 -6.09
N GLY A 246 17.09 1.82 -7.04
CA GLY A 246 16.75 0.91 -8.13
C GLY A 246 17.67 -0.31 -8.09
N ASP A 247 17.16 -1.52 -8.37
CA ASP A 247 17.96 -2.75 -8.39
C ASP A 247 18.86 -2.84 -9.62
N ALA A 248 18.41 -2.33 -10.76
CA ALA A 248 19.08 -2.45 -12.06
C ALA A 248 19.45 -3.92 -12.38
N TYR A 249 18.58 -4.86 -12.06
CA TYR A 249 18.85 -6.30 -12.13
C TYR A 249 17.87 -7.05 -13.04
N HIS A 250 16.59 -7.15 -12.66
CA HIS A 250 15.58 -7.91 -13.39
C HIS A 250 14.21 -7.24 -13.30
N ILE A 251 13.32 -7.50 -14.27
CA ILE A 251 12.00 -6.84 -14.34
C ILE A 251 11.03 -7.28 -13.24
N THR A 252 11.18 -8.48 -12.66
CA THR A 252 10.25 -9.02 -11.65
C THR A 252 10.92 -9.62 -10.42
N ALA A 253 12.22 -9.84 -10.45
CA ALA A 253 12.97 -10.43 -9.33
C ALA A 253 13.92 -9.41 -8.71
N PRO A 254 14.05 -9.36 -7.37
CA PRO A 254 15.11 -8.59 -6.72
C PRO A 254 16.47 -9.22 -6.98
N ALA A 255 17.54 -8.43 -6.82
CA ALA A 255 18.90 -8.97 -6.79
C ALA A 255 19.05 -9.92 -5.60
N GLU A 256 19.75 -11.05 -5.79
CA GLU A 256 19.87 -12.13 -4.80
C GLU A 256 20.52 -11.68 -3.48
N ASP A 257 21.38 -10.67 -3.53
CA ASP A 257 22.04 -10.09 -2.37
C ASP A 257 21.17 -9.05 -1.63
N GLY A 258 19.98 -8.71 -2.14
CA GLY A 258 19.06 -7.74 -1.58
C GLY A 258 19.60 -6.31 -1.52
N ASP A 259 20.60 -5.98 -2.35
CA ASP A 259 21.29 -4.69 -2.30
C ASP A 259 20.37 -3.50 -2.54
N GLY A 260 19.40 -3.61 -3.46
CA GLY A 260 18.46 -2.53 -3.73
C GLY A 260 17.61 -2.18 -2.51
N GLY A 261 16.99 -3.17 -1.87
CA GLY A 261 16.25 -2.98 -0.62
C GLY A 261 17.12 -2.42 0.50
N TYR A 262 18.33 -2.96 0.66
CA TYR A 262 19.31 -2.45 1.62
C TYR A 262 19.61 -0.96 1.40
N ARG A 263 19.89 -0.54 0.16
CA ARG A 263 20.18 0.87 -0.16
C ARG A 263 18.97 1.78 0.05
N ALA A 264 17.76 1.32 -0.25
CA ALA A 264 16.55 2.09 0.03
C ALA A 264 16.40 2.35 1.54
N MET A 265 16.51 1.32 2.36
CA MET A 265 16.48 1.45 3.82
C MET A 265 17.61 2.33 4.36
N GLN A 266 18.86 2.14 3.91
CA GLN A 266 20.00 2.97 4.31
C GLN A 266 19.79 4.44 3.96
N ASN A 267 19.26 4.73 2.77
CA ASN A 267 18.94 6.09 2.34
C ASN A 267 17.81 6.70 3.19
N ALA A 268 16.81 5.91 3.59
CA ALA A 268 15.75 6.36 4.48
C ALA A 268 16.30 6.74 5.87
N LEU A 269 17.15 5.90 6.47
CA LEU A 269 17.81 6.21 7.75
C LEU A 269 18.72 7.45 7.66
N ARG A 270 19.47 7.58 6.55
CA ARG A 270 20.29 8.76 6.29
C ARG A 270 19.44 10.02 6.18
N SER A 271 18.32 9.97 5.47
CA SER A 271 17.36 11.07 5.36
C SER A 271 16.77 11.45 6.70
N ALA A 272 16.50 10.46 7.55
CA ALA A 272 15.97 10.64 8.90
C ALA A 272 17.04 11.14 9.92
N GLY A 273 18.32 11.01 9.61
CA GLY A 273 19.41 11.34 10.53
C GLY A 273 19.51 10.42 11.75
N ILE A 274 19.11 9.14 11.60
CA ILE A 274 19.10 8.13 12.66
C ILE A 274 19.92 6.89 12.29
N GLY A 275 20.32 6.13 13.32
CA GLY A 275 20.93 4.81 13.15
C GLY A 275 19.90 3.66 13.20
N PRO A 276 20.30 2.45 12.72
CA PRO A 276 19.42 1.28 12.73
C PRO A 276 18.99 0.87 14.14
N GLU A 277 19.77 1.16 15.16
CA GLU A 277 19.48 0.86 16.57
C GLU A 277 18.26 1.61 17.13
N GLN A 278 17.76 2.60 16.39
CA GLN A 278 16.58 3.37 16.77
C GLN A 278 15.28 2.79 16.19
N ILE A 279 15.37 1.78 15.30
CA ILE A 279 14.20 1.14 14.71
C ILE A 279 13.61 0.12 15.67
N ASP A 280 12.37 0.35 16.08
CA ASP A 280 11.63 -0.58 16.95
C ASP A 280 10.80 -1.59 16.17
N TYR A 281 10.22 -1.18 15.04
CA TYR A 281 9.33 -1.99 14.21
C TYR A 281 9.61 -1.81 12.72
N ILE A 282 9.55 -2.91 11.99
CA ILE A 282 9.65 -2.93 10.53
C ILE A 282 8.38 -3.58 9.95
N ASN A 283 7.62 -2.82 9.16
CA ASN A 283 6.59 -3.38 8.31
C ASN A 283 7.26 -3.80 7.00
N ALA A 284 7.35 -5.09 6.80
CA ALA A 284 8.07 -5.68 5.69
C ALA A 284 7.29 -5.59 4.37
N HIS A 285 7.99 -5.58 3.26
CA HIS A 285 7.37 -5.87 1.98
C HIS A 285 6.80 -7.30 1.96
N GLY A 286 7.55 -8.30 2.39
CA GLY A 286 7.11 -9.65 2.76
C GLY A 286 5.87 -10.18 2.03
N THR A 287 6.01 -10.61 0.78
CA THR A 287 4.88 -10.91 -0.12
C THR A 287 4.46 -12.38 -0.13
N SER A 288 5.06 -13.23 0.68
CA SER A 288 4.88 -14.70 0.62
C SER A 288 5.50 -15.32 -0.64
N THR A 289 6.62 -14.76 -1.10
CA THR A 289 7.39 -15.20 -2.27
C THR A 289 8.81 -15.57 -1.89
N MET A 290 9.59 -16.00 -2.87
CA MET A 290 11.03 -16.27 -2.66
C MET A 290 11.79 -14.98 -2.25
N ALA A 291 11.28 -13.79 -2.56
CA ALA A 291 11.91 -12.53 -2.20
C ALA A 291 11.92 -12.25 -0.68
N ASP A 292 11.08 -12.90 0.10
CA ASP A 292 10.95 -12.65 1.54
C ASP A 292 12.28 -12.88 2.29
N THR A 293 12.99 -13.96 1.98
CA THR A 293 14.29 -14.26 2.61
C THR A 293 15.40 -13.33 2.13
N ILE A 294 15.32 -12.81 0.92
CA ILE A 294 16.23 -11.77 0.39
C ILE A 294 16.03 -10.46 1.16
N GLU A 295 14.77 -10.02 1.35
CA GLU A 295 14.45 -8.86 2.16
C GLU A 295 14.93 -9.02 3.59
N LEU A 296 14.64 -10.17 4.22
CA LEU A 296 15.09 -10.46 5.59
C LEU A 296 16.61 -10.34 5.72
N GLY A 297 17.37 -10.91 4.78
CA GLY A 297 18.82 -10.79 4.74
C GLY A 297 19.30 -9.35 4.61
N ALA A 298 18.63 -8.53 3.79
CA ALA A 298 18.94 -7.10 3.64
C ALA A 298 18.65 -6.31 4.93
N VAL A 299 17.53 -6.61 5.60
CA VAL A 299 17.18 -6.02 6.90
C VAL A 299 18.20 -6.41 7.97
N GLU A 300 18.55 -7.69 8.07
CA GLU A 300 19.55 -8.15 9.05
C GLU A 300 20.93 -7.53 8.81
N ARG A 301 21.31 -7.35 7.54
CA ARG A 301 22.54 -6.64 7.17
C ARG A 301 22.51 -5.18 7.62
N LEU A 302 21.38 -4.50 7.47
CA LEU A 302 21.20 -3.11 7.88
C LEU A 302 21.25 -2.98 9.41
N MET A 303 20.50 -3.83 10.10
CA MET A 303 20.31 -3.75 11.56
C MET A 303 21.54 -4.24 12.35
N GLY A 304 22.33 -5.17 11.78
CA GLY A 304 23.49 -5.72 12.47
C GLY A 304 23.12 -6.32 13.83
N GLU A 305 23.81 -5.92 14.88
CA GLU A 305 23.56 -6.39 16.27
C GLU A 305 22.24 -5.89 16.85
N SER A 306 21.67 -4.79 16.31
CA SER A 306 20.38 -4.26 16.74
C SER A 306 19.18 -5.08 16.26
N ALA A 307 19.39 -6.03 15.34
CA ALA A 307 18.31 -6.87 14.82
C ALA A 307 17.52 -7.58 15.93
N LYS A 308 18.18 -8.07 16.97
CA LYS A 308 17.56 -8.74 18.13
C LYS A 308 16.60 -7.86 18.94
N ASP A 309 16.73 -6.54 18.79
CA ASP A 309 15.97 -5.55 19.53
C ASP A 309 14.82 -4.94 18.70
N ALA A 310 14.59 -5.44 17.48
CA ALA A 310 13.51 -5.00 16.59
C ALA A 310 12.51 -6.12 16.30
N VAL A 311 11.27 -5.73 16.00
CA VAL A 311 10.23 -6.63 15.47
C VAL A 311 10.02 -6.31 14.00
N MET A 312 9.90 -7.34 13.17
CA MET A 312 9.54 -7.23 11.76
C MET A 312 8.33 -8.10 11.49
N SER A 313 7.34 -7.58 10.78
CA SER A 313 6.21 -8.42 10.37
C SER A 313 5.69 -8.03 9.00
N SER A 314 5.04 -8.99 8.32
CA SER A 314 4.31 -8.73 7.09
C SER A 314 2.82 -8.79 7.31
N THR A 315 2.17 -7.62 7.20
CA THR A 315 0.72 -7.49 7.25
C THR A 315 0.02 -8.06 6.02
N LYS A 316 0.77 -8.31 4.94
CA LYS A 316 0.27 -9.03 3.75
C LYS A 316 -0.15 -10.48 4.07
N SER A 317 0.34 -11.05 5.16
CA SER A 317 -0.15 -12.35 5.65
C SER A 317 -1.66 -12.32 5.93
N SER A 318 -2.20 -11.17 6.35
CA SER A 318 -3.62 -10.99 6.67
C SER A 318 -4.45 -10.43 5.52
N ILE A 319 -3.92 -9.48 4.74
CA ILE A 319 -4.70 -8.72 3.76
C ILE A 319 -4.31 -9.01 2.31
N GLY A 320 -3.33 -9.88 2.09
CA GLY A 320 -2.74 -10.10 0.76
C GLY A 320 -1.89 -8.91 0.28
N HIS A 321 -1.49 -8.97 -0.97
CA HIS A 321 -0.68 -7.94 -1.61
C HIS A 321 -1.55 -7.00 -2.44
N LEU A 322 -1.74 -5.76 -1.95
CA LEU A 322 -2.58 -4.74 -2.59
C LEU A 322 -1.84 -3.96 -3.69
N LEU A 323 -0.75 -4.51 -4.23
CA LEU A 323 0.04 -3.91 -5.31
C LEU A 323 0.35 -2.42 -5.06
N GLY A 324 -0.17 -1.50 -5.89
CA GLY A 324 0.10 -0.07 -5.76
C GLY A 324 -0.46 0.58 -4.49
N ALA A 325 -1.47 -0.01 -3.86
CA ALA A 325 -1.99 0.46 -2.58
C ALA A 325 -1.16 -0.02 -1.37
N ALA A 326 -0.38 -1.11 -1.52
CA ALA A 326 0.26 -1.82 -0.42
C ALA A 326 1.09 -0.90 0.49
N GLY A 327 2.02 -0.13 -0.09
CA GLY A 327 2.92 0.72 0.71
C GLY A 327 2.20 1.81 1.50
N ALA A 328 1.08 2.32 1.01
CA ALA A 328 0.29 3.31 1.73
C ALA A 328 -0.48 2.68 2.92
N VAL A 329 -1.09 1.51 2.71
CA VAL A 329 -1.76 0.76 3.79
C VAL A 329 -0.75 0.34 4.85
N GLU A 330 0.44 -0.08 4.46
CA GLU A 330 1.53 -0.47 5.37
C GLU A 330 2.11 0.71 6.16
N ALA A 331 2.19 1.89 5.55
CA ALA A 331 2.53 3.12 6.28
C ALA A 331 1.47 3.42 7.36
N ILE A 332 0.18 3.24 7.07
CA ILE A 332 -0.90 3.37 8.06
C ILE A 332 -0.73 2.32 9.18
N PHE A 333 -0.38 1.08 8.88
CA PHE A 333 -0.11 0.07 9.92
C PHE A 333 1.09 0.46 10.80
N CYS A 334 2.14 1.08 10.23
CA CYS A 334 3.24 1.63 11.03
C CYS A 334 2.76 2.74 11.98
N VAL A 335 1.94 3.68 11.49
CA VAL A 335 1.32 4.73 12.32
C VAL A 335 0.48 4.11 13.45
N LEU A 336 -0.32 3.09 13.14
CA LEU A 336 -1.13 2.39 14.14
C LEU A 336 -0.26 1.62 15.16
N ALA A 337 0.84 1.01 14.73
CA ALA A 337 1.79 0.35 15.62
C ALA A 337 2.43 1.35 16.60
N ILE A 338 2.79 2.55 16.12
CA ILE A 338 3.29 3.66 16.94
C ILE A 338 2.20 4.12 17.93
N ARG A 339 0.97 4.32 17.48
CA ARG A 339 -0.14 4.78 18.33
C ARG A 339 -0.49 3.78 19.42
N ASP A 340 -0.63 2.51 19.05
CA ASP A 340 -1.19 1.47 19.91
C ASP A 340 -0.11 0.69 20.68
N GLN A 341 1.18 0.91 20.35
CA GLN A 341 2.33 0.22 20.95
C GLN A 341 2.24 -1.30 20.80
N ILE A 342 1.78 -1.74 19.60
CA ILE A 342 1.60 -3.14 19.23
C ILE A 342 2.05 -3.35 17.80
N CYS A 343 3.00 -4.27 17.60
CA CYS A 343 3.39 -4.74 16.27
C CYS A 343 2.39 -5.81 15.79
N PRO A 344 1.81 -5.67 14.59
CA PRO A 344 0.90 -6.68 14.04
C PRO A 344 1.61 -8.00 13.73
N PRO A 345 0.89 -9.13 13.72
CA PRO A 345 1.51 -10.44 13.47
C PRO A 345 1.83 -10.68 11.98
N THR A 346 2.79 -11.57 11.73
CA THR A 346 2.88 -12.34 10.51
C THR A 346 2.14 -13.66 10.74
N ILE A 347 0.91 -13.79 10.23
CA ILE A 347 0.15 -15.03 10.36
C ILE A 347 0.61 -16.08 9.36
N ASN A 348 0.28 -17.36 9.60
CA ASN A 348 0.67 -18.51 8.79
C ASN A 348 2.20 -18.73 8.74
N LEU A 349 2.95 -18.20 9.69
CA LEU A 349 4.38 -18.44 9.84
C LEU A 349 4.57 -19.57 10.86
N ASP A 350 4.46 -20.80 10.38
CA ASP A 350 4.55 -22.01 11.22
C ASP A 350 5.95 -22.62 11.15
N ASN A 351 6.57 -22.60 9.96
CA ASN A 351 7.89 -23.15 9.69
C ASN A 351 8.75 -22.08 8.98
N PRO A 352 9.51 -21.26 9.72
CA PRO A 352 10.38 -20.28 9.10
C PRO A 352 11.39 -20.89 8.14
N ALA A 353 11.46 -20.40 6.90
CA ALA A 353 12.38 -20.89 5.87
C ALA A 353 13.86 -20.65 6.23
N VAL A 354 14.14 -19.69 7.10
CA VAL A 354 15.47 -19.37 7.64
C VAL A 354 15.34 -19.02 9.12
N GLN A 355 16.43 -19.14 9.88
CA GLN A 355 16.45 -18.71 11.28
C GLN A 355 16.65 -17.20 11.35
N PRO A 356 15.62 -16.41 11.72
CA PRO A 356 15.71 -14.96 11.75
C PRO A 356 16.49 -14.49 12.99
N LYS A 357 17.18 -13.36 12.84
CA LYS A 357 17.77 -12.62 13.98
C LYS A 357 16.80 -11.67 14.65
N LEU A 358 15.74 -11.27 13.91
CA LEU A 358 14.64 -10.45 14.41
C LEU A 358 13.47 -11.32 14.87
N ASP A 359 12.63 -10.75 15.73
CA ASP A 359 11.30 -11.30 16.00
C ASP A 359 10.37 -11.02 14.82
N LEU A 360 9.90 -12.05 14.13
CA LEU A 360 8.98 -11.94 12.99
C LEU A 360 7.50 -11.83 13.41
N ALA A 361 7.19 -11.68 14.69
CA ALA A 361 5.83 -11.66 15.24
C ALA A 361 4.98 -12.85 14.74
N ALA A 362 5.56 -14.06 14.74
CA ALA A 362 4.95 -15.25 14.16
C ALA A 362 3.61 -15.59 14.84
N ASN A 363 2.53 -15.56 14.06
CA ASN A 363 1.16 -15.91 14.44
C ASN A 363 0.55 -15.11 15.61
N ALA A 364 1.26 -14.16 16.21
CA ALA A 364 0.79 -13.36 17.33
C ALA A 364 1.31 -11.92 17.28
N ALA A 365 0.45 -10.95 17.63
CA ALA A 365 0.85 -9.56 17.76
C ALA A 365 1.80 -9.39 18.97
N VAL A 366 2.82 -8.54 18.83
CA VAL A 366 3.82 -8.28 19.86
C VAL A 366 3.59 -6.90 20.50
N ARG A 367 3.31 -6.87 21.81
CA ARG A 367 3.24 -5.63 22.58
C ARG A 367 4.64 -5.16 22.95
N ARG A 368 4.99 -3.98 22.50
CA ARG A 368 6.26 -3.34 22.84
C ARG A 368 6.22 -1.84 22.60
N LYS A 369 7.21 -1.14 23.14
CA LYS A 369 7.41 0.27 22.82
C LYS A 369 7.82 0.41 21.35
N VAL A 370 7.08 1.24 20.59
CA VAL A 370 7.34 1.57 19.19
C VAL A 370 7.41 3.10 19.09
N ASN A 371 8.59 3.66 18.97
CA ASN A 371 8.83 5.08 18.72
C ASN A 371 9.14 5.34 17.26
N VAL A 372 9.87 4.41 16.63
CA VAL A 372 10.29 4.53 15.22
C VAL A 372 9.90 3.25 14.48
N ALA A 373 9.19 3.42 13.37
CA ALA A 373 8.82 2.34 12.47
C ALA A 373 9.40 2.59 11.07
N LEU A 374 9.86 1.52 10.43
CA LEU A 374 10.30 1.49 9.04
C LEU A 374 9.28 0.71 8.21
N SER A 375 8.85 1.25 7.07
CA SER A 375 7.98 0.56 6.11
C SER A 375 8.71 0.35 4.79
N ASN A 376 8.76 -0.90 4.33
CA ASN A 376 9.44 -1.28 3.09
C ASN A 376 8.45 -1.60 1.98
N SER A 377 8.76 -1.13 0.77
CA SER A 377 8.03 -1.47 -0.45
C SER A 377 9.01 -1.69 -1.58
N PHE A 378 9.01 -2.89 -2.16
CA PHE A 378 9.91 -3.30 -3.24
C PHE A 378 9.08 -3.76 -4.43
N GLY A 379 9.20 -3.07 -5.56
CA GLY A 379 8.30 -3.24 -6.69
C GLY A 379 8.96 -3.90 -7.91
N PHE A 380 8.14 -4.51 -8.74
CA PHE A 380 8.55 -4.93 -10.07
C PHE A 380 9.22 -3.78 -10.81
N GLY A 381 10.26 -4.09 -11.60
CA GLY A 381 11.14 -3.09 -12.20
C GLY A 381 12.31 -2.71 -11.27
N GLY A 382 12.42 -3.34 -10.10
CA GLY A 382 13.46 -3.06 -9.11
C GLY A 382 13.32 -1.68 -8.48
N THR A 383 12.11 -1.18 -8.33
CA THR A 383 11.82 0.12 -7.72
C THR A 383 11.54 -0.03 -6.23
N ASN A 384 12.39 0.53 -5.40
CA ASN A 384 12.38 0.34 -3.95
C ASN A 384 12.13 1.65 -3.22
N ALA A 385 11.29 1.59 -2.19
CA ALA A 385 10.99 2.68 -1.27
C ALA A 385 11.03 2.19 0.18
N SER A 386 11.57 3.03 1.06
CA SER A 386 11.47 2.84 2.50
C SER A 386 11.08 4.15 3.16
N LEU A 387 10.08 4.10 4.06
CA LEU A 387 9.61 5.23 4.83
C LEU A 387 9.99 5.04 6.31
N VAL A 388 10.46 6.10 6.97
CA VAL A 388 10.71 6.11 8.41
C VAL A 388 9.68 7.03 9.07
N LEU A 389 8.94 6.46 10.00
CA LEU A 389 7.89 7.12 10.76
C LEU A 389 8.28 7.17 12.24
N ARG A 390 8.09 8.32 12.87
CA ARG A 390 8.46 8.55 14.28
C ARG A 390 7.25 9.03 15.08
N LYS A 391 7.16 8.54 16.31
CA LYS A 391 6.21 9.05 17.30
C LYS A 391 6.49 10.53 17.57
N VAL A 392 5.43 11.33 17.58
CA VAL A 392 5.52 12.72 18.03
C VAL A 392 5.44 12.75 19.55
N ASP A 393 6.41 13.39 20.16
CA ASP A 393 6.35 13.70 21.60
C ASP A 393 5.28 14.78 21.81
N GLY A 394 4.27 14.47 22.63
CA GLY A 394 3.14 15.32 22.93
C GLY A 394 3.51 16.50 23.86
#